data_86c47069745ebddb814093c960bb890d
#
_entry.id   86c47069745ebddb814093c960bb890d
#
_cell.length_a   1.000
_cell.length_b   1.000
_cell.length_c   1.000
_cell.angle_alpha   90.00
_cell.angle_beta   90.00
_cell.angle_gamma   90.00
#
_symmetry.space_group_name_H-M   'P 1'
#
loop_
_entity.id
_entity.type
_entity.pdbx_description
1 polymer ?
#
loop_
_entity_poly.entity_id
_entity_poly.type
_entity_poly.pdbx_seq_one_letter_code
_entity_poly.pdbx_strand_id
1 'polypeptide(L)'
;GTALGVAAGSVGPALVLGLPFVVLFGLVLIDSALALSRGAEVVAYRERLTVRSWNTETSLAWDDVERVAPDVAGGRAVLAVIGYTAATSWTGRRLPHVWPRGARLVPGRVEVDSRAVEPHTPWLLAVLQDWAADPARRSEIGTADAERRLRQSA
;
A
#
# COMPACT_ATOMS: atom_id res chain seq x y z
N GLY A 1 -48.49 45.60 -28.81
CA GLY A 1 -48.09 44.91 -27.60
C GLY A 1 -47.34 43.65 -27.95
N THR A 2 -46.00 43.66 -27.82
CA THR A 2 -45.14 42.49 -28.04
C THR A 2 -44.89 41.85 -26.67
N ALA A 3 -45.47 40.66 -26.47
CA ALA A 3 -45.24 39.85 -25.27
C ALA A 3 -43.93 39.09 -25.43
N LEU A 4 -42.90 39.43 -24.63
CA LEU A 4 -41.71 38.64 -24.46
C LEU A 4 -42.07 37.43 -23.57
N GLY A 5 -42.23 36.27 -24.21
CA GLY A 5 -42.33 35.00 -23.48
C GLY A 5 -40.95 34.57 -22.97
N VAL A 6 -40.71 34.72 -21.67
CA VAL A 6 -39.55 34.13 -21.01
C VAL A 6 -39.77 32.63 -20.95
N ALA A 7 -39.08 31.89 -21.79
CA ALA A 7 -39.03 30.43 -21.68
C ALA A 7 -38.31 30.08 -20.38
N ALA A 8 -39.03 29.68 -19.35
CA ALA A 8 -38.50 29.07 -18.16
C ALA A 8 -38.01 27.68 -18.57
N GLY A 9 -36.76 27.61 -19.03
CA GLY A 9 -36.06 26.36 -19.33
C GLY A 9 -36.05 25.48 -18.10
N SER A 10 -36.52 24.25 -18.23
CA SER A 10 -36.56 23.23 -17.18
C SER A 10 -35.13 22.82 -16.75
N VAL A 11 -34.53 23.57 -15.85
CA VAL A 11 -33.22 23.30 -15.27
C VAL A 11 -33.29 22.09 -14.31
N GLY A 12 -34.49 21.72 -13.90
CA GLY A 12 -34.71 20.65 -12.89
C GLY A 12 -34.16 19.28 -13.25
N PRO A 13 -34.45 18.68 -14.41
CA PRO A 13 -33.98 17.30 -14.68
C PRO A 13 -32.49 17.20 -14.90
N ALA A 14 -31.84 18.23 -15.43
CA ALA A 14 -30.41 18.27 -15.63
C ALA A 14 -29.64 18.35 -14.29
N LEU A 15 -30.17 19.09 -13.31
CA LEU A 15 -29.63 19.16 -11.96
C LEU A 15 -29.80 17.84 -11.19
N VAL A 16 -30.95 17.20 -11.32
CA VAL A 16 -31.23 15.93 -10.61
C VAL A 16 -30.37 14.80 -11.12
N LEU A 17 -30.07 14.74 -12.41
CA LEU A 17 -29.14 13.73 -12.97
C LEU A 17 -27.68 14.12 -12.85
N GLY A 18 -27.31 15.40 -12.92
CA GLY A 18 -25.94 15.87 -12.86
C GLY A 18 -25.34 15.81 -11.47
N LEU A 19 -26.11 16.09 -10.42
CA LEU A 19 -25.61 16.13 -9.04
C LEU A 19 -25.00 14.80 -8.56
N PRO A 20 -25.63 13.63 -8.78
CA PRO A 20 -25.02 12.34 -8.42
C PRO A 20 -23.69 12.08 -9.13
N PHE A 21 -23.57 12.48 -10.41
CA PHE A 21 -22.33 12.34 -11.14
C PHE A 21 -21.22 13.22 -10.59
N VAL A 22 -21.52 14.49 -10.28
CA VAL A 22 -20.55 15.40 -9.67
C VAL A 22 -20.07 14.88 -8.32
N VAL A 23 -20.97 14.38 -7.49
CA VAL A 23 -20.62 13.79 -6.20
C VAL A 23 -19.77 12.53 -6.38
N LEU A 24 -20.15 11.63 -7.28
CA LEU A 24 -19.40 10.42 -7.57
C LEU A 24 -17.99 10.72 -8.08
N PHE A 25 -17.87 11.61 -9.07
CA PHE A 25 -16.57 12.04 -9.59
C PHE A 25 -15.71 12.73 -8.53
N GLY A 26 -16.32 13.59 -7.72
CA GLY A 26 -15.64 14.23 -6.59
C GLY A 26 -15.05 13.23 -5.61
N LEU A 27 -15.83 12.19 -5.24
CA LEU A 27 -15.38 11.12 -4.37
C LEU A 27 -14.23 10.31 -4.99
N VAL A 28 -14.32 9.98 -6.29
CA VAL A 28 -13.25 9.28 -7.02
C VAL A 28 -11.96 10.12 -7.08
N LEU A 29 -12.07 11.42 -7.32
CA LEU A 29 -10.91 12.32 -7.32
C LEU A 29 -10.26 12.41 -5.95
N ILE A 30 -11.05 12.54 -4.89
CA ILE A 30 -10.53 12.56 -3.51
C ILE A 30 -9.81 11.25 -3.19
N ASP A 31 -10.41 10.11 -3.49
CA ASP A 31 -9.80 8.80 -3.25
C ASP A 31 -8.51 8.62 -4.03
N SER A 32 -8.48 9.03 -5.29
CA SER A 32 -7.29 9.01 -6.15
C SER A 32 -6.19 9.93 -5.62
N ALA A 33 -6.53 11.14 -5.19
CA ALA A 33 -5.58 12.06 -4.59
C ALA A 33 -4.99 11.52 -3.28
N LEU A 34 -5.82 10.90 -2.43
CA LEU A 34 -5.36 10.23 -1.22
C LEU A 34 -4.44 9.04 -1.52
N ALA A 35 -4.76 8.25 -2.54
CA ALA A 35 -3.93 7.14 -2.98
C ALA A 35 -2.56 7.62 -3.48
N LEU A 36 -2.53 8.66 -4.30
CA LEU A 36 -1.31 9.25 -4.83
C LEU A 36 -0.46 9.91 -3.73
N SER A 37 -1.08 10.61 -2.79
CA SER A 37 -0.37 11.30 -1.70
C SER A 37 0.24 10.35 -0.67
N ARG A 38 -0.36 9.17 -0.49
CA ARG A 38 0.11 8.20 0.51
C ARG A 38 1.25 7.33 0.02
N GLY A 39 1.36 7.09 -1.30
CA GLY A 39 2.36 6.23 -1.89
C GLY A 39 2.38 4.81 -1.32
N ALA A 40 3.11 3.92 -1.96
CA ALA A 40 3.49 2.65 -1.36
C ALA A 40 4.89 2.83 -0.75
N GLU A 41 5.05 2.47 0.51
CA GLU A 41 6.30 2.65 1.23
C GLU A 41 6.65 1.36 1.97
N VAL A 42 7.90 0.93 1.82
CA VAL A 42 8.47 -0.19 2.56
C VAL A 42 9.57 0.35 3.44
N VAL A 43 9.39 0.28 4.74
CA VAL A 43 10.36 0.78 5.72
C VAL A 43 10.83 -0.38 6.57
N ALA A 44 12.13 -0.68 6.46
CA ALA A 44 12.79 -1.61 7.36
C ALA A 44 13.38 -0.84 8.54
N TYR A 45 12.96 -1.21 9.73
CA TYR A 45 13.58 -0.82 10.99
C TYR A 45 14.42 -1.99 11.51
N ARG A 46 15.31 -1.75 12.46
CA ARG A 46 16.14 -2.81 13.04
C ARG A 46 15.32 -3.92 13.71
N GLU A 47 14.18 -3.55 14.27
CA GLU A 47 13.32 -4.47 15.03
C GLU A 47 12.18 -5.03 14.19
N ARG A 48 11.75 -4.33 13.14
CA ARG A 48 10.55 -4.68 12.38
C ARG A 48 10.56 -4.19 10.95
N LEU A 49 9.78 -4.87 10.12
CA LEU A 49 9.40 -4.43 8.79
C LEU A 49 8.02 -3.78 8.85
N THR A 50 7.86 -2.61 8.24
CA THR A 50 6.58 -1.93 8.06
C THR A 50 6.35 -1.70 6.58
N VAL A 51 5.19 -2.10 6.11
CA VAL A 51 4.75 -1.86 4.73
C VAL A 51 3.47 -1.06 4.76
N ARG A 52 3.54 0.11 4.16
CA ARG A 52 2.40 0.98 3.94
C ARG A 52 2.00 0.93 2.48
N SER A 53 0.75 0.64 2.24
CA SER A 53 0.10 0.78 0.95
C SER A 53 -0.89 1.95 1.01
N TRP A 54 -1.50 2.30 -0.11
CA TRP A 54 -2.46 3.41 -0.17
C TRP A 54 -3.64 3.25 0.81
N ASN A 55 -4.03 2.04 1.19
CA ASN A 55 -5.20 1.76 2.04
C ASN A 55 -4.91 0.88 3.26
N THR A 56 -3.69 0.37 3.40
CA THR A 56 -3.31 -0.51 4.51
C THR A 56 -1.92 -0.18 5.01
N GLU A 57 -1.71 -0.45 6.29
CA GLU A 57 -0.39 -0.47 6.90
C GLU A 57 -0.26 -1.77 7.68
N THR A 58 0.80 -2.51 7.41
CA THR A 58 1.10 -3.78 8.09
C THR A 58 2.52 -3.75 8.60
N SER A 59 2.73 -4.37 9.75
CA SER A 59 4.06 -4.44 10.37
C SER A 59 4.25 -5.79 11.06
N LEU A 60 5.49 -6.28 11.04
CA LEU A 60 5.89 -7.54 11.69
C LEU A 60 7.31 -7.39 12.23
N ALA A 61 7.56 -7.87 13.44
CA ALA A 61 8.92 -7.94 13.98
C ALA A 61 9.74 -9.01 13.27
N TRP A 62 11.03 -8.75 13.06
CA TRP A 62 11.92 -9.70 12.39
C TRP A 62 12.05 -11.03 13.12
N ASP A 63 11.98 -11.01 14.45
CA ASP A 63 12.08 -12.22 15.28
C ASP A 63 10.86 -13.13 15.15
N ASP A 64 9.74 -12.57 14.68
CA ASP A 64 8.51 -13.33 14.41
C ASP A 64 8.40 -13.77 12.94
N VAL A 65 9.39 -13.47 12.09
CA VAL A 65 9.38 -13.88 10.68
C VAL A 65 9.81 -15.34 10.57
N GLU A 66 8.94 -16.16 10.02
CA GLU A 66 9.22 -17.56 9.68
C GLU A 66 9.94 -17.68 8.34
N ARG A 67 9.44 -16.96 7.34
CA ARG A 67 10.01 -17.01 5.99
C ARG A 67 9.64 -15.79 5.16
N VAL A 68 10.48 -15.53 4.15
CA VAL A 68 10.22 -14.55 3.08
C VAL A 68 10.22 -15.29 1.75
N ALA A 69 9.16 -15.16 0.99
CA ALA A 69 9.01 -15.88 -0.28
C ALA A 69 8.22 -15.05 -1.30
N PRO A 70 8.47 -15.25 -2.60
CA PRO A 70 7.60 -14.73 -3.63
C PRO A 70 6.24 -15.44 -3.59
N ASP A 71 5.17 -14.69 -3.83
CA ASP A 71 3.80 -15.19 -3.80
C ASP A 71 2.89 -14.36 -4.72
N VAL A 72 1.64 -14.75 -4.83
CA VAL A 72 0.62 -14.03 -5.60
C VAL A 72 -0.54 -13.65 -4.69
N ALA A 73 -0.80 -12.35 -4.57
CA ALA A 73 -1.92 -11.82 -3.81
C ALA A 73 -2.84 -10.99 -4.72
N GLY A 74 -4.11 -11.37 -4.80
CA GLY A 74 -5.09 -10.68 -5.64
C GLY A 74 -4.70 -10.59 -7.11
N GLY A 75 -4.02 -11.61 -7.65
CA GLY A 75 -3.54 -11.65 -9.03
C GLY A 75 -2.28 -10.80 -9.29
N ARG A 76 -1.61 -10.33 -8.24
CA ARG A 76 -0.36 -9.56 -8.32
C ARG A 76 0.79 -10.32 -7.70
N ALA A 77 1.97 -10.21 -8.32
CA ALA A 77 3.20 -10.73 -7.74
C ALA A 77 3.58 -9.88 -6.51
N VAL A 78 3.79 -10.53 -5.39
CA VAL A 78 4.19 -9.90 -4.13
C VAL A 78 5.34 -10.67 -3.49
N LEU A 79 6.13 -9.99 -2.66
CA LEU A 79 6.99 -10.66 -1.70
C LEU A 79 6.21 -10.78 -0.39
N ALA A 80 5.95 -12.00 0.03
CA ALA A 80 5.25 -12.29 1.27
C ALA A 80 6.28 -12.52 2.39
N VAL A 81 6.22 -11.69 3.42
CA VAL A 81 6.93 -11.89 4.69
C VAL A 81 5.92 -12.54 5.64
N ILE A 82 6.17 -13.78 5.97
CA ILE A 82 5.24 -14.63 6.72
C ILE A 82 5.80 -14.84 8.11
N GLY A 83 5.01 -14.52 9.11
CA GLY A 83 5.33 -14.75 10.51
C GLY A 83 4.89 -16.13 10.99
N TYR A 84 5.47 -16.57 12.10
CA TYR A 84 5.04 -17.76 12.79
C TYR A 84 3.55 -17.68 13.17
N THR A 85 2.88 -18.81 13.28
CA THR A 85 1.45 -18.88 13.62
C THR A 85 1.12 -18.20 14.96
N ALA A 86 2.09 -18.15 15.88
CA ALA A 86 1.98 -17.49 17.18
C ALA A 86 2.54 -16.05 17.20
N ALA A 87 2.86 -15.47 16.05
CA ALA A 87 3.42 -14.12 15.98
C ALA A 87 2.45 -13.10 16.59
N THR A 88 2.86 -12.48 17.70
CA THR A 88 2.07 -11.48 18.43
C THR A 88 2.43 -10.05 18.04
N SER A 89 3.58 -9.86 17.38
CA SER A 89 4.07 -8.56 16.95
C SER A 89 3.42 -8.03 15.68
N TRP A 90 2.67 -8.88 14.98
CA TRP A 90 1.97 -8.45 13.78
C TRP A 90 0.93 -7.40 14.08
N THR A 91 0.97 -6.32 13.34
CA THR A 91 -0.05 -5.28 13.37
C THR A 91 -0.52 -4.98 11.95
N GLY A 92 -1.82 -4.83 11.80
CA GLY A 92 -2.41 -4.46 10.53
C GLY A 92 -3.55 -3.50 10.74
N ARG A 93 -3.53 -2.38 10.05
CA ARG A 93 -4.61 -1.40 10.08
C ARG A 93 -5.02 -0.98 8.67
N ARG A 94 -6.29 -0.69 8.51
CA ARG A 94 -6.81 -0.05 7.30
C ARG A 94 -6.66 1.45 7.42
N LEU A 95 -6.14 2.08 6.38
CA LEU A 95 -6.09 3.53 6.29
C LEU A 95 -7.44 4.05 5.76
N PRO A 96 -7.89 5.24 6.20
CA PRO A 96 -9.13 5.83 5.71
C PRO A 96 -9.13 5.99 4.19
N HIS A 97 -10.19 5.56 3.53
CA HIS A 97 -10.42 5.69 2.09
C HIS A 97 -11.92 5.78 1.82
N VAL A 98 -12.30 6.33 0.68
CA VAL A 98 -13.71 6.56 0.33
C VAL A 98 -14.40 5.26 -0.08
N TRP A 99 -13.70 4.38 -0.81
CA TRP A 99 -14.26 3.13 -1.31
C TRP A 99 -13.79 1.94 -0.48
N PRO A 100 -14.68 1.02 -0.06
CA PRO A 100 -14.34 -0.12 0.78
C PRO A 100 -13.57 -1.23 0.02
N ARG A 101 -12.83 -0.88 -1.03
CA ARG A 101 -11.98 -1.80 -1.78
C ARG A 101 -10.62 -1.84 -1.11
N GLY A 102 -10.43 -2.75 -0.19
CA GLY A 102 -9.17 -2.89 0.53
C GLY A 102 -8.49 -4.22 0.25
N ALA A 103 -7.17 -4.23 0.27
CA ALA A 103 -6.41 -5.46 0.39
C ALA A 103 -6.89 -6.22 1.64
N ARG A 104 -6.96 -7.53 1.53
CA ARG A 104 -7.29 -8.40 2.65
C ARG A 104 -6.12 -8.38 3.63
N LEU A 105 -6.34 -7.90 4.83
CA LEU A 105 -5.36 -8.03 5.90
C LEU A 105 -5.36 -9.50 6.36
N VAL A 106 -4.22 -10.15 6.23
CA VAL A 106 -4.00 -11.52 6.69
C VAL A 106 -3.10 -11.46 7.92
N PRO A 107 -3.59 -11.84 9.11
CA PRO A 107 -2.77 -11.86 10.31
C PRO A 107 -1.49 -12.68 10.13
N GLY A 108 -0.38 -12.17 10.65
CA GLY A 108 0.93 -12.80 10.51
C GLY A 108 1.56 -12.67 9.13
N ARG A 109 0.99 -11.88 8.22
CA ARG A 109 1.52 -11.71 6.88
C ARG A 109 1.67 -10.24 6.51
N VAL A 110 2.84 -9.90 5.97
CA VAL A 110 3.14 -8.60 5.39
C VAL A 110 3.43 -8.79 3.90
N GLU A 111 2.78 -8.04 3.05
CA GLU A 111 2.92 -8.14 1.59
C GLU A 111 3.61 -6.91 1.03
N VAL A 112 4.70 -7.11 0.32
CA VAL A 112 5.41 -6.09 -0.44
C VAL A 112 5.03 -6.25 -1.90
N ASP A 113 4.34 -5.28 -2.48
CA ASP A 113 4.02 -5.30 -3.91
C ASP A 113 5.32 -5.15 -4.71
N SER A 114 5.60 -6.12 -5.58
CA SER A 114 6.81 -6.13 -6.40
C SER A 114 6.92 -4.92 -7.35
N ARG A 115 5.79 -4.25 -7.62
CA ARG A 115 5.76 -3.04 -8.44
C ARG A 115 6.11 -1.78 -7.66
N ALA A 116 5.95 -1.80 -6.33
CA ALA A 116 6.25 -0.66 -5.47
C ALA A 116 7.75 -0.53 -5.20
N VAL A 117 8.52 -1.55 -5.54
CA VAL A 117 9.97 -1.62 -5.29
C VAL A 117 10.65 -1.89 -6.62
N GLU A 118 10.87 -0.86 -7.43
CA GLU A 118 11.69 -0.95 -8.63
C GLU A 118 13.18 -0.87 -8.30
N PRO A 119 14.02 -1.55 -9.11
CA PRO A 119 13.73 -2.51 -10.19
C PRO A 119 14.08 -3.98 -9.87
N HIS A 120 14.38 -4.38 -8.64
CA HIS A 120 15.10 -5.64 -8.37
C HIS A 120 14.44 -6.51 -7.29
N THR A 121 13.27 -7.09 -7.63
CA THR A 121 12.56 -8.04 -6.77
C THR A 121 13.44 -9.19 -6.23
N PRO A 122 14.31 -9.85 -7.04
CA PRO A 122 15.17 -10.92 -6.53
C PRO A 122 16.15 -10.46 -5.46
N TRP A 123 16.66 -9.25 -5.62
CA TRP A 123 17.59 -8.66 -4.68
C TRP A 123 16.91 -8.25 -3.37
N LEU A 124 15.74 -7.61 -3.45
CA LEU A 124 14.96 -7.29 -2.24
C LEU A 124 14.62 -8.58 -1.47
N LEU A 125 14.24 -9.64 -2.17
CA LEU A 125 14.00 -10.95 -1.56
C LEU A 125 15.21 -11.42 -0.77
N ALA A 126 16.42 -11.41 -1.37
CA ALA A 126 17.64 -11.85 -0.72
C ALA A 126 17.96 -11.02 0.54
N VAL A 127 17.81 -9.69 0.47
CA VAL A 127 18.07 -8.81 1.62
C VAL A 127 17.06 -9.04 2.74
N LEU A 128 15.77 -9.17 2.42
CA LEU A 128 14.76 -9.44 3.44
C LEU A 128 14.96 -10.81 4.08
N GLN A 129 15.41 -11.81 3.32
CA GLN A 129 15.77 -13.13 3.84
C GLN A 129 16.98 -13.04 4.77
N ASP A 130 18.02 -12.31 4.38
CA ASP A 130 19.22 -12.07 5.22
C ASP A 130 18.85 -11.42 6.56
N TRP A 131 18.03 -10.36 6.53
CA TRP A 131 17.62 -9.66 7.75
C TRP A 131 16.68 -10.50 8.61
N ALA A 132 15.87 -11.35 8.01
CA ALA A 132 15.02 -12.28 8.77
C ALA A 132 15.87 -13.37 9.47
N ALA A 133 16.87 -13.92 8.77
CA ALA A 133 17.68 -15.03 9.25
C ALA A 133 18.76 -14.62 10.26
N ASP A 134 19.36 -13.42 10.10
CA ASP A 134 20.52 -13.00 10.90
C ASP A 134 20.27 -11.66 11.61
N PRO A 135 20.04 -11.67 12.95
CA PRO A 135 19.89 -10.45 13.73
C PRO A 135 21.08 -9.49 13.65
N ALA A 136 22.31 -10.00 13.46
CA ALA A 136 23.49 -9.16 13.36
C ALA A 136 23.46 -8.29 12.09
N ARG A 137 22.92 -8.81 11.00
CA ARG A 137 22.73 -8.10 9.74
C ARG A 137 21.79 -6.90 9.86
N ARG A 138 20.85 -6.94 10.79
CA ARG A 138 19.90 -5.84 11.03
C ARG A 138 20.56 -4.56 11.53
N SER A 139 21.79 -4.65 12.04
CA SER A 139 22.56 -3.47 12.47
C SER A 139 22.90 -2.53 11.32
N GLU A 140 22.94 -3.04 10.08
CA GLU A 140 23.20 -2.22 8.88
C GLU A 140 21.98 -1.42 8.43
N ILE A 141 20.75 -1.80 8.84
CA ILE A 141 19.51 -1.12 8.43
C ILE A 141 19.57 0.36 8.83
N GLY A 142 19.34 1.23 7.84
CA GLY A 142 19.43 2.68 8.02
C GLY A 142 20.86 3.23 7.95
N THR A 143 21.84 2.44 7.56
CA THR A 143 23.22 2.90 7.35
C THR A 143 23.53 3.07 5.86
N ALA A 144 24.59 3.83 5.56
CA ALA A 144 25.09 3.98 4.20
C ALA A 144 25.59 2.66 3.58
N ASP A 145 25.90 1.67 4.40
CA ASP A 145 26.31 0.34 3.93
C ASP A 145 25.13 -0.44 3.37
N ALA A 146 23.98 -0.39 4.04
CA ALA A 146 22.75 -0.93 3.51
C ALA A 146 22.39 -0.28 2.17
N GLU A 147 22.44 1.05 2.09
CA GLU A 147 22.17 1.76 0.83
C GLU A 147 23.13 1.39 -0.28
N ARG A 148 24.43 1.20 0.01
CA ARG A 148 25.42 0.75 -0.99
C ARG A 148 25.12 -0.64 -1.49
N ARG A 149 24.78 -1.58 -0.62
CA ARG A 149 24.35 -2.93 -1.01
C ARG A 149 23.12 -2.86 -1.91
N LEU A 150 22.17 -1.97 -1.56
CA LEU A 150 20.97 -1.71 -2.34
C LEU A 150 21.30 -1.25 -3.77
N ARG A 151 22.31 -0.42 -3.94
CA ARG A 151 22.70 0.14 -5.26
C ARG A 151 23.62 -0.76 -6.08
N GLN A 152 24.46 -1.57 -5.43
CA GLN A 152 25.45 -2.42 -6.13
C GLN A 152 24.83 -3.67 -6.75
N SER A 153 23.62 -4.02 -6.33
CA SER A 153 22.87 -5.17 -6.84
C SER A 153 21.85 -4.76 -7.90
N ALA A 154 21.79 -3.46 -8.22
CA ALA A 154 21.01 -2.85 -9.28
C ALA A 154 21.75 -2.86 -10.60
#